data_abc43c2a612a43b6f2de36b801d74483
#
_entry.id   abc43c2a612a43b6f2de36b801d74483
#
_cell.length_a   1.000
_cell.length_b   1.000
_cell.length_c   1.000
_cell.angle_alpha   90.00
_cell.angle_beta   90.00
_cell.angle_gamma   90.00
#
_symmetry.space_group_name_H-M   'P 1'
#
loop_
_entity.id
_entity.type
_entity.pdbx_description
1 polymer ?
#
loop_
_entity_poly.entity_id
_entity_poly.type
_entity_poly.pdbx_seq_one_letter_code
_entity_poly.pdbx_strand_id
1 'polypeptide(L)'
;LVPNAKGAARAAEAGVHAMSIPFSMSEIHSLKNVRKDHPAMLAEIAAAAEIAREAGIHFAVGLSTAFGCTMEGAVSEDQVVRLAERAVEAGAQELSLSDTTGYADPAQVRRLVRRVRAAVGAD
;
A
#
# COMPACT_ATOMS: atom_id res chain seq x y z
N LEU A 1 -3.77 -11.43 -3.18
CA LEU A 1 -4.22 -10.25 -2.45
C LEU A 1 -4.70 -10.64 -1.06
N VAL A 2 -4.16 -10.02 -0.02
CA VAL A 2 -4.54 -10.28 1.36
C VAL A 2 -4.96 -8.98 2.06
N PRO A 3 -6.01 -8.98 2.90
CA PRO A 3 -6.50 -7.76 3.53
C PRO A 3 -5.80 -7.40 4.84
N ASN A 4 -5.13 -8.36 5.49
CA ASN A 4 -4.57 -8.19 6.82
C ASN A 4 -3.56 -9.30 7.16
N ALA A 5 -3.00 -9.26 8.36
CA ALA A 5 -2.03 -10.26 8.83
C ALA A 5 -2.61 -11.67 8.87
N LYS A 6 -3.88 -11.83 9.22
CA LYS A 6 -4.55 -13.14 9.24
C LYS A 6 -4.64 -13.72 7.84
N GLY A 7 -4.97 -12.89 6.85
CA GLY A 7 -4.97 -13.29 5.44
C GLY A 7 -3.57 -13.65 4.96
N ALA A 8 -2.55 -12.93 5.40
CA ALA A 8 -1.16 -13.23 5.08
C ALA A 8 -0.74 -14.60 5.63
N ALA A 9 -1.14 -14.93 6.86
CA ALA A 9 -0.86 -16.25 7.45
C ALA A 9 -1.51 -17.37 6.64
N ARG A 10 -2.73 -17.18 6.21
CA ARG A 10 -3.45 -18.15 5.36
C ARG A 10 -2.79 -18.32 4.00
N ALA A 11 -2.33 -17.22 3.40
CA ALA A 11 -1.62 -17.25 2.13
C ALA A 11 -0.30 -18.02 2.25
N ALA A 12 0.43 -17.80 3.35
CA ALA A 12 1.67 -18.51 3.62
C ALA A 12 1.45 -20.02 3.76
N GLU A 13 0.40 -20.42 4.49
CA GLU A 13 0.01 -21.82 4.62
C GLU A 13 -0.35 -22.44 3.27
N ALA A 14 -0.98 -21.68 2.39
CA ALA A 14 -1.37 -22.14 1.05
C ALA A 14 -0.18 -22.26 0.09
N GLY A 15 1.00 -21.78 0.45
CA GLY A 15 2.20 -21.90 -0.36
C GLY A 15 2.28 -20.95 -1.54
N VAL A 16 1.73 -19.74 -1.42
CA VAL A 16 1.79 -18.74 -2.49
C VAL A 16 3.23 -18.25 -2.70
N HIS A 17 3.54 -17.80 -3.92
CA HIS A 17 4.87 -17.26 -4.25
C HIS A 17 5.02 -15.79 -3.89
N ALA A 18 3.93 -15.05 -3.95
CA ALA A 18 3.91 -13.61 -3.66
C ALA A 18 2.56 -13.23 -3.05
N MET A 19 2.57 -12.21 -2.22
CA MET A 19 1.32 -11.64 -1.69
C MET A 19 1.38 -10.12 -1.74
N SER A 20 0.21 -9.51 -1.83
CA SER A 20 0.07 -8.06 -1.84
C SER A 20 -1.03 -7.66 -0.88
N ILE A 21 -0.81 -6.59 -0.13
CA ILE A 21 -1.81 -6.01 0.75
C ILE A 21 -2.18 -4.61 0.23
N PRO A 22 -3.48 -4.31 0.05
CA PRO A 22 -3.89 -2.97 -0.35
C PRO A 22 -3.82 -2.00 0.83
N PHE A 23 -3.31 -0.81 0.57
CA PHE A 23 -3.18 0.26 1.55
C PHE A 23 -3.76 1.53 0.95
N SER A 24 -4.92 1.98 1.43
CA SER A 24 -5.58 3.16 0.89
C SER A 24 -4.90 4.43 1.36
N MET A 25 -4.57 5.31 0.43
CA MET A 25 -4.00 6.62 0.73
C MET A 25 -5.05 7.58 1.28
N SER A 26 -6.33 7.34 0.99
CA SER A 26 -7.45 8.06 1.60
C SER A 26 -7.82 7.40 2.91
N GLU A 27 -7.69 8.14 4.03
CA GLU A 27 -8.05 7.61 5.34
C GLU A 27 -9.54 7.33 5.44
N ILE A 28 -10.37 8.17 4.83
CA ILE A 28 -11.84 7.97 4.81
C ILE A 28 -12.17 6.66 4.10
N HIS A 29 -11.56 6.40 2.96
CA HIS A 29 -11.75 5.15 2.23
C HIS A 29 -11.27 3.95 3.04
N SER A 30 -10.12 4.07 3.70
CA SER A 30 -9.56 3.01 4.55
C SER A 30 -10.52 2.66 5.69
N LEU A 31 -11.03 3.67 6.40
CA LEU A 31 -11.98 3.46 7.50
C LEU A 31 -13.26 2.79 7.05
N LYS A 32 -13.80 3.19 5.90
CA LYS A 32 -15.04 2.61 5.35
C LYS A 32 -14.85 1.21 4.78
N ASN A 33 -13.72 0.95 4.15
CA ASN A 33 -13.46 -0.31 3.46
C ASN A 33 -12.96 -1.41 4.40
N VAL A 34 -12.01 -1.10 5.27
CA VAL A 34 -11.37 -2.10 6.15
C VAL A 34 -11.49 -1.75 7.64
N ARG A 35 -12.14 -0.64 7.97
CA ARG A 35 -12.37 -0.17 9.34
C ARG A 35 -11.08 0.11 10.12
N LYS A 36 -10.02 0.51 9.40
CA LYS A 36 -8.71 0.82 9.97
C LYS A 36 -8.22 2.15 9.44
N ASP A 37 -7.63 2.96 10.32
CA ASP A 37 -6.91 4.16 9.93
C ASP A 37 -5.50 3.81 9.41
N HIS A 38 -4.71 4.80 9.02
CA HIS A 38 -3.37 4.56 8.49
C HIS A 38 -2.44 3.90 9.50
N PRO A 39 -2.36 4.34 10.77
CA PRO A 39 -1.51 3.65 11.76
C PRO A 39 -1.89 2.18 11.97
N ALA A 40 -3.18 1.87 12.04
CA ALA A 40 -3.66 0.50 12.19
C ALA A 40 -3.31 -0.35 10.98
N MET A 41 -3.45 0.20 9.76
CA MET A 41 -3.05 -0.51 8.54
C MET A 41 -1.55 -0.73 8.46
N LEU A 42 -0.74 0.24 8.90
CA LEU A 42 0.72 0.08 8.92
C LEU A 42 1.13 -1.05 9.88
N ALA A 43 0.44 -1.21 11.00
CA ALA A 43 0.67 -2.32 11.92
C ALA A 43 0.34 -3.67 11.23
N GLU A 44 -0.75 -3.74 10.48
CA GLU A 44 -1.11 -4.94 9.71
C GLU A 44 -0.07 -5.24 8.63
N ILE A 45 0.40 -4.21 7.93
CA ILE A 45 1.44 -4.36 6.91
C ILE A 45 2.72 -4.90 7.52
N ALA A 46 3.15 -4.37 8.66
CA ALA A 46 4.36 -4.85 9.35
C ALA A 46 4.23 -6.32 9.76
N ALA A 47 3.09 -6.71 10.31
CA ALA A 47 2.82 -8.09 10.70
C ALA A 47 2.80 -9.02 9.48
N ALA A 48 2.16 -8.61 8.40
CA ALA A 48 2.10 -9.38 7.16
C ALA A 48 3.49 -9.52 6.52
N ALA A 49 4.29 -8.46 6.55
CA ALA A 49 5.67 -8.47 6.05
C ALA A 49 6.54 -9.48 6.80
N GLU A 50 6.39 -9.56 8.12
CA GLU A 50 7.13 -10.51 8.94
C GLU A 50 6.74 -11.96 8.59
N ILE A 51 5.45 -12.23 8.41
CA ILE A 51 4.96 -13.53 7.99
C ILE A 51 5.55 -13.92 6.62
N ALA A 52 5.53 -12.98 5.68
CA ALA A 52 6.07 -13.20 4.34
C ALA A 52 7.57 -13.47 4.38
N ARG A 53 8.31 -12.70 5.18
CA ARG A 53 9.77 -12.87 5.33
C ARG A 53 10.10 -14.26 5.86
N GLU A 54 9.43 -14.71 6.90
CA GLU A 54 9.66 -16.03 7.49
C GLU A 54 9.33 -17.17 6.52
N ALA A 55 8.33 -16.97 5.67
CA ALA A 55 7.91 -17.99 4.68
C ALA A 55 8.65 -17.89 3.35
N GLY A 56 9.53 -16.90 3.18
CA GLY A 56 10.25 -16.69 1.92
C GLY A 56 9.36 -16.23 0.78
N ILE A 57 8.29 -15.49 1.07
CA ILE A 57 7.30 -15.01 0.10
C ILE A 57 7.57 -13.55 -0.23
N HIS A 58 7.50 -13.20 -1.53
CA HIS A 58 7.62 -11.81 -1.96
C HIS A 58 6.42 -11.00 -1.46
N PHE A 59 6.68 -9.84 -0.84
CA PHE A 59 5.67 -9.00 -0.22
C PHE A 59 5.58 -7.64 -0.88
N ALA A 60 4.40 -7.32 -1.41
CA ALA A 60 4.10 -6.05 -2.05
C ALA A 60 3.00 -5.29 -1.31
N VAL A 61 3.02 -3.98 -1.40
CA VAL A 61 1.96 -3.11 -0.90
C VAL A 61 1.39 -2.29 -2.05
N GLY A 62 0.09 -2.36 -2.26
CA GLY A 62 -0.61 -1.59 -3.26
C GLY A 62 -1.17 -0.30 -2.67
N LEU A 63 -0.63 0.85 -3.06
CA LEU A 63 -1.10 2.14 -2.59
C LEU A 63 -2.33 2.54 -3.41
N SER A 64 -3.52 2.21 -2.89
CA SER A 64 -4.78 2.50 -3.57
C SER A 64 -5.25 3.93 -3.29
N THR A 65 -6.14 4.44 -4.12
CA THR A 65 -6.63 5.83 -4.09
C THR A 65 -5.51 6.87 -4.12
N ALA A 66 -4.35 6.52 -4.71
CA ALA A 66 -3.17 7.37 -4.70
C ALA A 66 -3.34 8.67 -5.50
N PHE A 67 -4.30 8.71 -6.42
CA PHE A 67 -4.55 9.86 -7.30
C PHE A 67 -5.86 10.57 -7.01
N GLY A 68 -6.61 10.11 -6.02
CA GLY A 68 -7.88 10.71 -5.61
C GLY A 68 -8.87 9.67 -5.11
N CYS A 69 -9.87 10.14 -4.39
CA CYS A 69 -10.89 9.30 -3.77
C CYS A 69 -12.28 9.93 -3.94
N THR A 70 -13.29 9.13 -4.27
CA THR A 70 -14.65 9.60 -4.43
C THR A 70 -15.27 10.12 -3.12
N MET A 71 -14.76 9.65 -1.98
CA MET A 71 -15.25 10.05 -0.66
C MET A 71 -14.51 11.25 -0.08
N GLU A 72 -13.20 11.33 -0.31
CA GLU A 72 -12.32 12.37 0.24
C GLU A 72 -12.01 13.47 -0.78
N GLY A 73 -12.06 13.14 -2.08
CA GLY A 73 -11.65 14.04 -3.16
C GLY A 73 -10.16 13.91 -3.44
N ALA A 74 -9.46 15.03 -3.52
CA ALA A 74 -8.02 15.03 -3.77
C ALA A 74 -7.27 14.41 -2.60
N VAL A 75 -6.32 13.53 -2.92
CA VAL A 75 -5.41 12.94 -1.94
C VAL A 75 -4.07 13.63 -2.09
N SER A 76 -3.51 14.13 -0.98
CA SER A 76 -2.24 14.86 -0.97
C SER A 76 -1.11 13.97 -1.47
N GLU A 77 -0.32 14.46 -2.44
CA GLU A 77 0.87 13.75 -2.92
C GLU A 77 1.92 13.60 -1.81
N ASP A 78 2.03 14.60 -0.93
CA ASP A 78 2.95 14.53 0.22
C ASP A 78 2.55 13.40 1.16
N GLN A 79 1.25 13.19 1.38
CA GLN A 79 0.75 12.09 2.18
C GLN A 79 1.06 10.73 1.53
N VAL A 80 0.87 10.62 0.21
CA VAL A 80 1.19 9.40 -0.52
C VAL A 80 2.68 9.06 -0.39
N VAL A 81 3.55 10.05 -0.56
CA VAL A 81 4.99 9.85 -0.43
C VAL A 81 5.36 9.41 0.99
N ARG A 82 4.81 10.06 1.99
CA ARG A 82 5.07 9.72 3.40
C ARG A 82 4.59 8.31 3.74
N LEU A 83 3.40 7.94 3.29
CA LEU A 83 2.86 6.61 3.54
C LEU A 83 3.61 5.52 2.76
N ALA A 84 4.11 5.85 1.57
CA ALA A 84 4.99 4.95 0.81
C ALA A 84 6.27 4.65 1.59
N GLU A 85 6.91 5.67 2.15
CA GLU A 85 8.10 5.50 2.99
C GLU A 85 7.80 4.61 4.20
N ARG A 86 6.66 4.83 4.86
CA ARG A 86 6.24 4.01 6.00
C ARG A 86 5.99 2.57 5.62
N ALA A 87 5.41 2.33 4.46
CA ALA A 87 5.17 0.97 3.97
C ALA A 87 6.49 0.22 3.72
N VAL A 88 7.50 0.90 3.16
CA VAL A 88 8.83 0.32 2.96
C VAL A 88 9.51 0.02 4.30
N GLU A 89 9.43 0.94 5.26
CA GLU A 89 9.95 0.73 6.61
C GLU A 89 9.29 -0.47 7.30
N ALA A 90 8.01 -0.70 7.02
CA ALA A 90 7.26 -1.83 7.57
C ALA A 90 7.60 -3.17 6.89
N GLY A 91 8.33 -3.15 5.77
CA GLY A 91 8.81 -4.37 5.12
C GLY A 91 8.35 -4.61 3.70
N ALA A 92 7.69 -3.65 3.05
CA ALA A 92 7.29 -3.80 1.65
C ALA A 92 8.52 -3.89 0.74
N GLN A 93 8.56 -4.93 -0.08
CA GLN A 93 9.63 -5.13 -1.06
C GLN A 93 9.28 -4.49 -2.39
N GLU A 94 8.00 -4.28 -2.64
CA GLU A 94 7.48 -3.68 -3.86
C GLU A 94 6.30 -2.78 -3.52
N LEU A 95 6.21 -1.63 -4.19
CA LEU A 95 5.07 -0.73 -4.10
C LEU A 95 4.45 -0.56 -5.47
N SER A 96 3.12 -0.51 -5.51
CA SER A 96 2.38 -0.11 -6.70
C SER A 96 1.49 1.08 -6.38
N LEU A 97 1.36 2.00 -7.32
CA LEU A 97 0.46 3.14 -7.20
C LEU A 97 -0.78 2.85 -8.05
N SER A 98 -1.95 2.90 -7.43
CA SER A 98 -3.19 2.58 -8.13
C SER A 98 -4.11 3.78 -8.23
N ASP A 99 -4.56 4.05 -9.46
CA ASP A 99 -5.60 5.04 -9.73
C ASP A 99 -6.96 4.38 -9.60
N THR A 100 -7.34 4.07 -8.36
CA THR A 100 -8.54 3.31 -8.04
C THR A 100 -9.81 3.94 -8.58
N THR A 101 -9.86 5.26 -8.64
CA THR A 101 -11.05 6.04 -8.98
C THR A 101 -11.02 6.63 -10.40
N GLY A 102 -9.90 6.51 -11.10
CA GLY A 102 -9.76 7.03 -12.47
C GLY A 102 -9.56 8.54 -12.55
N TYR A 103 -9.05 9.18 -11.51
CA TYR A 103 -8.87 10.64 -11.47
C TYR A 103 -7.51 11.11 -12.00
N ALA A 104 -6.57 10.21 -12.22
CA ALA A 104 -5.22 10.58 -12.62
C ALA A 104 -5.14 11.09 -14.06
N ASP A 105 -4.28 12.06 -14.28
CA ASP A 105 -3.82 12.44 -15.61
C ASP A 105 -2.35 12.04 -15.80
N PRO A 106 -1.84 11.99 -17.06
CA PRO A 106 -0.47 11.54 -17.30
C PRO A 106 0.61 12.36 -16.57
N ALA A 107 0.42 13.67 -16.43
CA ALA A 107 1.37 14.52 -15.73
C ALA A 107 1.43 14.20 -14.24
N GLN A 108 0.27 13.98 -13.63
CA GLN A 108 0.15 13.61 -12.22
C GLN A 108 0.80 12.25 -11.95
N VAL A 109 0.55 11.26 -12.80
CA VAL A 109 1.16 9.93 -12.68
C VAL A 109 2.67 10.03 -12.72
N ARG A 110 3.22 10.74 -13.71
CA ARG A 110 4.66 10.92 -13.88
C ARG A 110 5.28 11.59 -12.65
N ARG A 111 4.66 12.64 -12.17
CA ARG A 111 5.15 13.40 -11.01
C ARG A 111 5.14 12.54 -9.75
N LEU A 112 4.04 11.86 -9.46
CA LEU A 112 3.91 11.08 -8.24
C LEU A 112 4.85 9.86 -8.23
N VAL A 113 4.95 9.15 -9.35
CA VAL A 113 5.87 8.02 -9.48
C VAL A 113 7.31 8.46 -9.22
N ARG A 114 7.73 9.60 -9.80
CA ARG A 114 9.08 10.15 -9.58
C ARG A 114 9.32 10.49 -8.10
N ARG A 115 8.34 11.14 -7.47
CA ARG A 115 8.45 11.51 -6.06
C ARG A 115 8.57 10.29 -5.15
N VAL A 116 7.75 9.28 -5.37
CA VAL A 116 7.79 8.04 -4.58
C VAL A 116 9.11 7.31 -4.78
N ARG A 117 9.56 7.16 -6.03
CA ARG A 117 10.85 6.51 -6.32
C ARG A 117 12.01 7.21 -5.61
N ALA A 118 12.04 8.54 -5.65
CA ALA A 118 13.09 9.32 -5.00
C ALA A 118 13.06 9.14 -3.48
N ALA A 119 11.86 9.11 -2.88
CA ALA A 119 11.70 9.00 -1.44
C ALA A 119 12.08 7.62 -0.89
N VAL A 120 11.72 6.55 -1.61
CA VAL A 120 11.98 5.17 -1.14
C VAL A 120 13.30 4.60 -1.66
N GLY A 121 14.00 5.31 -2.53
CA GLY A 121 15.26 4.86 -3.10
C GLY A 121 15.13 3.69 -4.06
N ALA A 122 13.96 3.54 -4.69
CA ALA A 122 13.69 2.43 -5.59
C ALA A 122 14.11 2.73 -7.04
N ASP A 123 14.34 1.68 -7.77
CA ASP A 123 14.63 1.72 -9.21
C ASP A 123 13.35 1.76 -10.07
#